data_5c59abda4051da7b7d885362017d2dcd
#
_entry.id   5c59abda4051da7b7d885362017d2dcd
#
_cell.length_a   1.000
_cell.length_b   1.000
_cell.length_c   1.000
_cell.angle_alpha   90.00
_cell.angle_beta   90.00
_cell.angle_gamma   90.00
#
_symmetry.space_group_name_H-M   'P 1'
#
loop_
_entity.id
_entity.type
_entity.pdbx_description
1 polymer ?
#
loop_
_entity_poly.entity_id
_entity_poly.type
_entity_poly.pdbx_seq_one_letter_code
_entity_poly.pdbx_strand_id
1 'polypeptide(L)'
;MLNAEKILKLMDEYKFDDVRKLCLSEIAAKMNKEKGGKSAEKAAKAAEKYVKQRCKKLANSALHGWFKVDVGIESYYCVCDGMTAILLNPENIADLPFESAEGMNVAQCFPLAWKQFEEIEIKEEELKAVHKNARNFTNTFSRRGSKGIVVKFGDMAIDTERMIDVVSALGSGTLFKNPNNKGACVYESDMGIGLILPVFPRKEDDIKQYSEYVEMIKANL
;
A
#
# COMPACT_ATOMS: atom_id res chain seq x y z
N MET A 1 13.80 19.55 13.19
CA MET A 1 14.62 20.79 13.18
C MET A 1 15.97 20.43 12.59
N LEU A 2 16.40 21.10 11.50
CA LEU A 2 17.70 20.88 10.90
C LEU A 2 18.77 21.02 12.00
N ASN A 3 19.58 19.99 12.20
CA ASN A 3 20.68 20.07 13.13
C ASN A 3 21.84 20.83 12.45
N ALA A 4 21.88 22.16 12.64
CA ALA A 4 22.85 23.04 12.02
C ALA A 4 24.31 22.62 12.32
N GLU A 5 24.59 22.12 13.51
CA GLU A 5 25.93 21.63 13.89
C GLU A 5 26.35 20.41 13.07
N LYS A 6 25.42 19.47 12.83
CA LYS A 6 25.70 18.30 12.00
C LYS A 6 25.92 18.68 10.55
N ILE A 7 25.18 19.66 10.04
CA ILE A 7 25.38 20.18 8.68
C ILE A 7 26.74 20.84 8.56
N LEU A 8 27.10 21.74 9.49
CA LEU A 8 28.40 22.40 9.48
C LEU A 8 29.55 21.39 9.53
N LYS A 9 29.46 20.39 10.41
CA LYS A 9 30.47 19.33 10.49
C LYS A 9 30.64 18.56 9.19
N LEU A 10 29.53 18.21 8.51
CA LEU A 10 29.58 17.52 7.21
C LEU A 10 30.17 18.43 6.10
N MET A 11 29.89 19.73 6.15
CA MET A 11 30.44 20.69 5.21
C MET A 11 31.94 20.85 5.41
N ASP A 12 32.40 20.91 6.67
CA ASP A 12 33.83 20.98 7.01
C ASP A 12 34.58 19.72 6.57
N GLU A 13 33.93 18.57 6.56
CA GLU A 13 34.46 17.30 6.05
C GLU A 13 34.35 17.15 4.52
N TYR A 14 33.90 18.18 3.80
CA TYR A 14 33.66 18.15 2.34
C TYR A 14 32.64 17.06 1.87
N LYS A 15 31.74 16.65 2.74
CA LYS A 15 30.67 15.66 2.43
C LYS A 15 29.40 16.32 1.92
N PHE A 16 29.52 17.09 0.85
CA PHE A 16 28.40 17.87 0.29
C PHE A 16 27.20 17.02 -0.14
N ASP A 17 27.42 15.80 -0.64
CA ASP A 17 26.33 14.90 -1.01
C ASP A 17 25.51 14.43 0.20
N ASP A 18 26.16 14.20 1.33
CA ASP A 18 25.49 13.83 2.57
C ASP A 18 24.73 15.01 3.18
N VAL A 19 25.29 16.23 3.07
CA VAL A 19 24.59 17.49 3.44
C VAL A 19 23.36 17.66 2.58
N ARG A 20 23.46 17.46 1.26
CA ARG A 20 22.34 17.57 0.32
C ARG A 20 21.25 16.57 0.65
N LYS A 21 21.58 15.30 0.89
CA LYS A 21 20.63 14.27 1.32
C LYS A 21 19.92 14.65 2.62
N LEU A 22 20.67 15.13 3.62
CA LEU A 22 20.12 15.57 4.90
C LEU A 22 19.13 16.73 4.72
N CYS A 23 19.50 17.75 3.92
CA CYS A 23 18.63 18.88 3.62
C CYS A 23 17.36 18.46 2.86
N LEU A 24 17.49 17.59 1.87
CA LEU A 24 16.35 17.09 1.09
C LEU A 24 15.39 16.26 1.97
N SER A 25 15.92 15.42 2.87
CA SER A 25 15.09 14.64 3.80
C SER A 25 14.32 15.55 4.77
N GLU A 26 14.94 16.62 5.29
CA GLU A 26 14.23 17.56 6.17
C GLU A 26 13.26 18.48 5.43
N ILE A 27 13.53 18.84 4.19
CA ILE A 27 12.58 19.59 3.34
C ILE A 27 11.37 18.69 3.08
N ALA A 28 11.59 17.43 2.71
CA ALA A 28 10.52 16.46 2.51
C ALA A 28 9.70 16.26 3.80
N ALA A 29 10.35 16.10 4.96
CA ALA A 29 9.68 15.98 6.25
C ALA A 29 8.85 17.22 6.61
N LYS A 30 9.33 18.44 6.31
CA LYS A 30 8.56 19.67 6.52
C LYS A 30 7.39 19.79 5.56
N MET A 31 7.59 19.49 4.27
CA MET A 31 6.51 19.50 3.28
C MET A 31 5.44 18.45 3.61
N ASN A 32 5.85 17.29 4.09
CA ASN A 32 4.95 16.23 4.56
C ASN A 32 4.22 16.64 5.85
N LYS A 33 4.86 17.34 6.77
CA LYS A 33 4.22 17.85 7.99
C LYS A 33 3.16 18.93 7.69
N GLU A 34 3.40 19.80 6.73
CA GLU A 34 2.44 20.84 6.32
C GLU A 34 1.27 20.26 5.51
N LYS A 35 1.51 19.24 4.69
CA LYS A 35 0.47 18.48 3.95
C LYS A 35 -0.12 17.34 4.80
N GLY A 36 0.64 16.81 5.74
CA GLY A 36 0.47 15.50 6.34
C GLY A 36 -0.56 15.39 7.46
N GLY A 37 -0.95 16.47 8.15
CA GLY A 37 -1.78 16.33 9.34
C GLY A 37 -3.09 15.59 9.08
N LYS A 38 -3.86 15.99 8.07
CA LYS A 38 -5.13 15.32 7.71
C LYS A 38 -4.91 14.00 6.96
N SER A 39 -3.86 13.89 6.16
CA SER A 39 -3.54 12.68 5.40
C SER A 39 -3.01 11.57 6.30
N ALA A 40 -2.11 11.89 7.22
CA ALA A 40 -1.59 10.95 8.21
C ALA A 40 -2.68 10.41 9.15
N GLU A 41 -3.56 11.27 9.62
CA GLU A 41 -4.71 10.86 10.44
C GLU A 41 -5.67 9.94 9.65
N LYS A 42 -5.91 10.24 8.38
CA LYS A 42 -6.72 9.39 7.48
C LYS A 42 -6.06 8.01 7.31
N ALA A 43 -4.74 7.97 7.07
CA ALA A 43 -3.98 6.74 6.91
C ALA A 43 -4.03 5.88 8.18
N ALA A 44 -3.78 6.47 9.35
CA ALA A 44 -3.85 5.78 10.64
C ALA A 44 -5.25 5.20 10.90
N LYS A 45 -6.32 5.96 10.67
CA LYS A 45 -7.71 5.49 10.80
C LYS A 45 -8.03 4.36 9.82
N ALA A 46 -7.53 4.43 8.58
CA ALA A 46 -7.73 3.37 7.59
C ALA A 46 -7.00 2.09 8.00
N ALA A 47 -5.76 2.19 8.48
CA ALA A 47 -5.00 1.05 9.00
C ALA A 47 -5.66 0.43 10.24
N GLU A 48 -6.17 1.25 11.18
CA GLU A 48 -6.94 0.77 12.34
C GLU A 48 -8.20 0.01 11.91
N LYS A 49 -8.96 0.56 10.95
CA LYS A 49 -10.13 -0.10 10.38
C LYS A 49 -9.76 -1.43 9.74
N TYR A 50 -8.66 -1.48 9.00
CA TYR A 50 -8.14 -2.70 8.39
C TYR A 50 -7.80 -3.76 9.45
N VAL A 51 -7.10 -3.39 10.53
CA VAL A 51 -6.81 -4.30 11.63
C VAL A 51 -8.08 -4.86 12.23
N LYS A 52 -9.09 -4.01 12.52
CA LYS A 52 -10.37 -4.44 13.10
C LYS A 52 -11.17 -5.37 12.18
N GLN A 53 -11.18 -5.10 10.89
CA GLN A 53 -12.03 -5.83 9.93
C GLN A 53 -11.38 -7.09 9.38
N ARG A 54 -10.06 -7.07 9.14
CA ARG A 54 -9.31 -8.15 8.50
C ARG A 54 -8.46 -8.93 9.49
N CYS A 55 -7.57 -8.23 10.21
CA CYS A 55 -6.54 -8.90 11.03
C CYS A 55 -7.12 -9.52 12.31
N LYS A 56 -7.93 -8.80 13.07
CA LYS A 56 -8.49 -9.33 14.35
C LYS A 56 -9.40 -10.56 14.20
N LYS A 57 -9.80 -10.91 13.00
CA LYS A 57 -10.58 -12.13 12.71
C LYS A 57 -9.71 -13.36 12.40
N LEU A 58 -8.40 -13.17 12.31
CA LEU A 58 -7.47 -14.25 12.00
C LEU A 58 -7.16 -15.07 13.26
N ALA A 59 -6.80 -16.34 13.07
CA ALA A 59 -6.39 -17.19 14.17
C ALA A 59 -4.99 -16.84 14.72
N ASN A 60 -4.15 -16.17 13.92
CA ASN A 60 -2.79 -15.80 14.29
C ASN A 60 -2.76 -14.42 14.96
N SER A 61 -2.45 -14.38 16.27
CA SER A 61 -2.35 -13.16 17.06
C SER A 61 -1.25 -12.21 16.57
N ALA A 62 -0.19 -12.71 15.93
CA ALA A 62 0.86 -11.87 15.34
C ALA A 62 0.36 -10.90 14.25
N LEU A 63 -0.86 -11.12 13.74
CA LEU A 63 -1.49 -10.28 12.71
C LEU A 63 -2.58 -9.35 13.28
N HIS A 64 -2.78 -9.29 14.61
CA HIS A 64 -3.90 -8.56 15.21
C HIS A 64 -3.65 -7.06 15.42
N GLY A 65 -2.46 -6.57 15.15
CA GLY A 65 -2.09 -5.18 15.36
C GLY A 65 -1.07 -4.71 14.32
N TRP A 66 -0.25 -3.78 14.73
CA TRP A 66 0.85 -3.29 13.93
C TRP A 66 2.19 -3.84 14.46
N PHE A 67 3.19 -3.85 13.59
CA PHE A 67 4.57 -4.20 13.93
C PHE A 67 5.56 -3.42 13.05
N LYS A 68 6.80 -3.32 13.51
CA LYS A 68 7.86 -2.69 12.72
C LYS A 68 8.43 -3.70 11.73
N VAL A 69 8.72 -3.23 10.51
CA VAL A 69 9.37 -4.02 9.48
C VAL A 69 10.37 -3.14 8.73
N ASP A 70 11.54 -3.70 8.41
CA ASP A 70 12.55 -3.04 7.61
C ASP A 70 12.51 -3.58 6.18
N VAL A 71 12.44 -2.68 5.20
CA VAL A 71 12.47 -3.00 3.77
C VAL A 71 13.65 -2.24 3.16
N GLY A 72 14.73 -2.95 2.87
CA GLY A 72 15.99 -2.32 2.49
C GLY A 72 16.59 -1.54 3.65
N ILE A 73 16.73 -0.22 3.49
CA ILE A 73 17.28 0.70 4.49
C ILE A 73 16.18 1.47 5.25
N GLU A 74 14.94 1.28 4.89
CA GLU A 74 13.80 2.01 5.44
C GLU A 74 13.00 1.15 6.41
N SER A 75 12.54 1.75 7.51
CA SER A 75 11.69 1.12 8.51
C SER A 75 10.26 1.60 8.37
N TYR A 76 9.30 0.69 8.52
CA TYR A 76 7.87 0.99 8.39
C TYR A 76 7.08 0.45 9.58
N TYR A 77 5.91 1.03 9.81
CA TYR A 77 4.86 0.41 10.61
C TYR A 77 3.96 -0.43 9.69
N CYS A 78 3.88 -1.71 9.97
CA CYS A 78 3.18 -2.68 9.13
C CYS A 78 1.93 -3.23 9.81
N VAL A 79 0.85 -3.34 9.05
CA VAL A 79 -0.33 -4.16 9.37
C VAL A 79 -0.55 -5.15 8.24
N CYS A 80 -0.88 -6.40 8.57
CA CYS A 80 -0.95 -7.49 7.59
C CYS A 80 -2.05 -8.50 7.94
N ASP A 81 -2.71 -9.07 6.94
CA ASP A 81 -3.67 -10.18 7.09
C ASP A 81 -3.16 -11.50 6.47
N GLY A 82 -1.89 -11.55 6.06
CA GLY A 82 -1.29 -12.67 5.38
C GLY A 82 -1.54 -12.71 3.87
N MET A 83 -2.39 -11.84 3.34
CA MET A 83 -2.68 -11.71 1.89
C MET A 83 -2.40 -10.30 1.39
N THR A 84 -2.46 -9.34 2.29
CA THR A 84 -2.22 -7.92 2.01
C THR A 84 -1.45 -7.36 3.19
N ALA A 85 -0.46 -6.52 2.93
CA ALA A 85 0.22 -5.74 3.94
C ALA A 85 0.18 -4.26 3.59
N ILE A 86 0.04 -3.42 4.61
CA ILE A 86 0.07 -1.96 4.52
C ILE A 86 1.23 -1.50 5.39
N LEU A 87 2.23 -0.88 4.79
CA LEU A 87 3.43 -0.38 5.42
C LEU A 87 3.40 1.15 5.39
N LEU A 88 3.28 1.75 6.54
CA LEU A 88 3.17 3.20 6.71
C LEU A 88 4.51 3.80 7.11
N ASN A 89 4.88 4.90 6.47
CA ASN A 89 6.09 5.65 6.84
C ASN A 89 5.98 6.20 8.25
N PRO A 90 6.94 5.94 9.16
CA PRO A 90 6.89 6.43 10.54
C PRO A 90 6.80 7.95 10.66
N GLU A 91 7.39 8.68 9.70
CA GLU A 91 7.36 10.15 9.66
C GLU A 91 5.96 10.71 9.45
N ASN A 92 5.07 9.92 8.86
CA ASN A 92 3.70 10.31 8.57
C ASN A 92 2.71 9.97 9.68
N ILE A 93 3.14 9.22 10.73
CA ILE A 93 2.28 8.73 11.80
C ILE A 93 2.94 9.00 13.14
N ALA A 94 2.44 10.00 13.88
CA ALA A 94 2.96 10.35 15.19
C ALA A 94 2.58 9.32 16.26
N ASP A 95 1.31 8.90 16.28
CA ASP A 95 0.76 7.93 17.22
C ASP A 95 -0.11 6.92 16.48
N LEU A 96 0.14 5.62 16.72
CA LEU A 96 -0.65 4.55 16.12
C LEU A 96 -1.88 4.27 17.01
N PRO A 97 -3.10 4.33 16.44
CA PRO A 97 -4.34 4.20 17.19
C PRO A 97 -4.74 2.76 17.49
N PHE A 98 -3.83 1.78 17.40
CA PHE A 98 -4.11 0.36 17.56
C PHE A 98 -2.96 -0.39 18.23
N GLU A 99 -3.26 -1.57 18.74
CA GLU A 99 -2.32 -2.38 19.53
C GLU A 99 -1.14 -2.88 18.68
N SER A 100 0.03 -2.97 19.31
CA SER A 100 1.20 -3.62 18.73
C SER A 100 0.98 -5.14 18.61
N ALA A 101 1.48 -5.75 17.55
CA ALA A 101 1.52 -7.18 17.33
C ALA A 101 2.96 -7.70 17.37
N GLU A 102 3.13 -9.02 17.48
CA GLU A 102 4.47 -9.65 17.49
C GLU A 102 5.24 -9.43 16.20
N GLY A 103 4.51 -9.31 15.09
CA GLY A 103 5.10 -9.13 13.77
C GLY A 103 5.35 -10.42 13.02
N MET A 104 5.60 -10.27 11.74
CA MET A 104 6.00 -11.32 10.83
C MET A 104 7.00 -10.77 9.80
N ASN A 105 7.77 -11.64 9.17
CA ASN A 105 8.77 -11.23 8.21
C ASN A 105 8.16 -10.88 6.84
N VAL A 106 7.45 -9.76 6.78
CA VAL A 106 6.84 -9.24 5.54
C VAL A 106 7.90 -8.80 4.53
N ALA A 107 9.09 -8.40 5.00
CA ALA A 107 10.19 -7.97 4.12
C ALA A 107 10.57 -9.05 3.08
N GLN A 108 10.50 -10.32 3.45
CA GLN A 108 10.78 -11.45 2.53
C GLN A 108 9.72 -11.63 1.44
N CYS A 109 8.56 -11.02 1.58
CA CYS A 109 7.47 -11.11 0.59
C CYS A 109 7.62 -10.08 -0.55
N PHE A 110 8.56 -9.12 -0.41
CA PHE A 110 8.82 -8.15 -1.47
C PHE A 110 9.53 -8.81 -2.64
N PRO A 111 9.01 -8.65 -3.88
CA PRO A 111 9.69 -9.15 -5.06
C PRO A 111 11.01 -8.42 -5.28
N LEU A 112 12.04 -9.14 -5.73
CA LEU A 112 13.29 -8.50 -6.12
C LEU A 112 13.05 -7.55 -7.29
N ALA A 113 13.73 -6.41 -7.27
CA ALA A 113 13.69 -5.40 -8.34
C ALA A 113 12.27 -4.94 -8.73
N TRP A 114 11.32 -4.93 -7.80
CA TRP A 114 9.93 -4.58 -8.06
C TRP A 114 9.74 -3.19 -8.68
N LYS A 115 10.65 -2.25 -8.43
CA LYS A 115 10.65 -0.92 -9.07
C LYS A 115 10.87 -0.94 -10.59
N GLN A 116 11.20 -2.10 -11.16
CA GLN A 116 11.33 -2.31 -12.62
C GLN A 116 10.08 -2.95 -13.23
N PHE A 117 9.05 -3.22 -12.44
CA PHE A 117 7.81 -3.82 -12.93
C PHE A 117 6.97 -2.80 -13.70
N GLU A 118 6.00 -3.29 -14.46
CA GLU A 118 5.02 -2.46 -15.14
C GLU A 118 4.24 -1.62 -14.13
N GLU A 119 4.18 -0.32 -14.37
CA GLU A 119 3.55 0.67 -13.51
C GLU A 119 2.12 0.95 -13.94
N ILE A 120 1.20 0.97 -12.98
CA ILE A 120 -0.20 1.33 -13.19
C ILE A 120 -0.57 2.38 -12.16
N GLU A 121 -0.89 3.59 -12.60
CA GLU A 121 -1.39 4.65 -11.71
C GLU A 121 -2.78 4.29 -11.18
N ILE A 122 -2.96 4.36 -9.88
CA ILE A 122 -4.22 4.08 -9.20
C ILE A 122 -4.68 5.31 -8.42
N LYS A 123 -5.85 5.82 -8.80
CA LYS A 123 -6.55 6.89 -8.07
C LYS A 123 -7.60 6.27 -7.16
N GLU A 124 -7.65 6.72 -5.89
CA GLU A 124 -8.56 6.17 -4.88
C GLU A 124 -10.03 6.22 -5.35
N GLU A 125 -10.44 7.36 -5.92
CA GLU A 125 -11.83 7.55 -6.37
C GLU A 125 -12.16 6.67 -7.59
N GLU A 126 -11.23 6.54 -8.53
CA GLU A 126 -11.38 5.70 -9.70
C GLU A 126 -11.50 4.23 -9.30
N LEU A 127 -10.64 3.75 -8.39
CA LEU A 127 -10.69 2.38 -7.87
C LEU A 127 -12.04 2.08 -7.18
N LYS A 128 -12.56 3.01 -6.39
CA LYS A 128 -13.88 2.86 -5.76
C LYS A 128 -15.01 2.78 -6.78
N ALA A 129 -14.93 3.58 -7.84
CA ALA A 129 -15.88 3.54 -8.93
C ALA A 129 -15.80 2.22 -9.71
N VAL A 130 -14.58 1.73 -9.98
CA VAL A 130 -14.34 0.40 -10.59
C VAL A 130 -14.92 -0.71 -9.73
N HIS A 131 -14.66 -0.71 -8.42
CA HIS A 131 -15.22 -1.69 -7.49
C HIS A 131 -16.75 -1.72 -7.52
N LYS A 132 -17.40 -0.55 -7.50
CA LYS A 132 -18.85 -0.44 -7.58
C LYS A 132 -19.40 -1.02 -8.88
N ASN A 133 -18.78 -0.68 -10.01
CA ASN A 133 -19.18 -1.19 -11.32
C ASN A 133 -18.94 -2.71 -11.45
N ALA A 134 -17.77 -3.19 -11.03
CA ALA A 134 -17.46 -4.62 -11.04
C ALA A 134 -18.47 -5.42 -10.19
N ARG A 135 -18.91 -4.87 -9.06
CA ARG A 135 -19.97 -5.48 -8.24
C ARG A 135 -21.30 -5.62 -8.96
N ASN A 136 -21.67 -4.62 -9.76
CA ASN A 136 -22.93 -4.64 -10.53
C ASN A 136 -22.91 -5.66 -11.67
N PHE A 137 -21.72 -6.02 -12.18
CA PHE A 137 -21.53 -6.98 -13.27
C PHE A 137 -21.20 -8.40 -12.79
N THR A 138 -21.45 -8.73 -11.53
CA THR A 138 -21.27 -10.07 -10.95
C THR A 138 -19.85 -10.65 -11.05
N ASN A 139 -18.83 -9.83 -11.19
CA ASN A 139 -17.43 -10.24 -11.13
C ASN A 139 -17.05 -10.68 -9.72
N THR A 140 -17.65 -11.77 -9.25
CA THR A 140 -17.42 -12.29 -7.91
C THR A 140 -16.58 -13.55 -7.98
N PHE A 141 -15.51 -13.54 -7.20
CA PHE A 141 -14.66 -14.71 -6.97
C PHE A 141 -15.11 -15.39 -5.67
N SER A 142 -15.34 -16.69 -5.71
CA SER A 142 -15.68 -17.48 -4.51
C SER A 142 -14.51 -18.36 -4.11
N ARG A 143 -13.94 -18.11 -2.94
CA ARG A 143 -12.95 -18.99 -2.31
C ARG A 143 -13.47 -19.38 -0.91
N ARG A 144 -13.67 -20.67 -0.67
CA ARG A 144 -14.10 -21.21 0.64
C ARG A 144 -15.33 -20.49 1.24
N GLY A 145 -16.31 -20.15 0.39
CA GLY A 145 -17.56 -19.51 0.86
C GLY A 145 -17.52 -17.99 1.00
N SER A 146 -16.38 -17.33 0.78
CA SER A 146 -16.31 -15.87 0.67
C SER A 146 -16.43 -15.45 -0.79
N LYS A 147 -17.19 -14.39 -1.06
CA LYS A 147 -17.29 -13.78 -2.38
C LYS A 147 -16.45 -12.50 -2.36
N GLY A 148 -15.42 -12.43 -3.20
CA GLY A 148 -14.65 -11.23 -3.46
C GLY A 148 -15.02 -10.60 -4.80
N ILE A 149 -14.80 -9.32 -4.98
CA ILE A 149 -14.93 -8.60 -6.24
C ILE A 149 -13.55 -8.47 -6.82
N VAL A 150 -13.34 -9.02 -8.00
CA VAL A 150 -12.03 -9.16 -8.63
C VAL A 150 -11.98 -8.43 -9.95
N VAL A 151 -10.85 -7.79 -10.23
CA VAL A 151 -10.53 -7.20 -11.53
C VAL A 151 -9.18 -7.69 -12.01
N LYS A 152 -8.97 -7.71 -13.32
CA LYS A 152 -7.68 -8.09 -13.94
C LYS A 152 -6.81 -6.87 -14.24
N PHE A 153 -5.52 -7.07 -14.05
CA PHE A 153 -4.44 -6.20 -14.54
C PHE A 153 -3.55 -7.05 -15.43
N GLY A 154 -3.88 -7.11 -16.73
CA GLY A 154 -3.33 -8.12 -17.63
C GLY A 154 -3.76 -9.54 -17.21
N ASP A 155 -2.81 -10.43 -17.01
CA ASP A 155 -3.07 -11.82 -16.57
C ASP A 155 -3.26 -11.96 -15.06
N MET A 156 -3.02 -10.90 -14.31
CA MET A 156 -3.10 -10.90 -12.86
C MET A 156 -4.48 -10.44 -12.39
N ALA A 157 -5.07 -11.18 -11.46
CA ALA A 157 -6.35 -10.84 -10.86
C ALA A 157 -6.17 -10.38 -9.41
N ILE A 158 -6.79 -9.26 -9.04
CA ILE A 158 -6.71 -8.66 -7.70
C ILE A 158 -8.12 -8.50 -7.12
N ASP A 159 -8.25 -8.82 -5.83
CA ASP A 159 -9.44 -8.49 -5.04
C ASP A 159 -9.50 -6.98 -4.79
N THR A 160 -10.52 -6.33 -5.34
CA THR A 160 -10.66 -4.87 -5.26
C THR A 160 -10.93 -4.36 -3.86
N GLU A 161 -11.55 -5.14 -2.96
CA GLU A 161 -11.72 -4.74 -1.56
C GLU A 161 -10.38 -4.63 -0.85
N ARG A 162 -9.46 -5.59 -1.10
CA ARG A 162 -8.10 -5.55 -0.54
C ARG A 162 -7.31 -4.37 -1.08
N MET A 163 -7.44 -4.11 -2.36
CA MET A 163 -6.80 -2.96 -2.99
C MET A 163 -7.35 -1.63 -2.44
N ILE A 164 -8.66 -1.54 -2.19
CA ILE A 164 -9.27 -0.37 -1.54
C ILE A 164 -8.74 -0.20 -0.11
N ASP A 165 -8.56 -1.27 0.65
CA ASP A 165 -7.97 -1.18 1.99
C ASP A 165 -6.56 -0.55 1.94
N VAL A 166 -5.72 -0.97 0.98
CA VAL A 166 -4.38 -0.41 0.75
C VAL A 166 -4.45 1.07 0.32
N VAL A 167 -5.22 1.36 -0.73
CA VAL A 167 -5.31 2.73 -1.29
C VAL A 167 -5.99 3.70 -0.30
N SER A 168 -6.92 3.24 0.52
CA SER A 168 -7.54 4.08 1.56
C SER A 168 -6.56 4.47 2.66
N ALA A 169 -5.57 3.62 2.95
CA ALA A 169 -4.52 3.92 3.93
C ALA A 169 -3.38 4.75 3.31
N LEU A 170 -3.00 4.45 2.09
CA LEU A 170 -1.82 5.02 1.44
C LEU A 170 -2.13 6.21 0.51
N GLY A 171 -3.40 6.41 0.14
CA GLY A 171 -3.80 7.40 -0.86
C GLY A 171 -3.59 6.92 -2.29
N SER A 172 -3.72 7.83 -3.26
CA SER A 172 -3.41 7.56 -4.67
C SER A 172 -1.92 7.30 -4.86
N GLY A 173 -1.57 6.43 -5.78
CA GLY A 173 -0.19 6.01 -6.01
C GLY A 173 -0.04 5.07 -7.20
N THR A 174 1.05 4.33 -7.24
CA THR A 174 1.43 3.45 -8.34
C THR A 174 1.40 1.99 -7.91
N LEU A 175 0.73 1.15 -8.68
CA LEU A 175 0.79 -0.30 -8.56
C LEU A 175 1.88 -0.83 -9.51
N PHE A 176 2.85 -1.53 -8.97
CA PHE A 176 3.89 -2.25 -9.69
C PHE A 176 3.43 -3.69 -9.90
N LYS A 177 3.02 -4.00 -11.13
CA LYS A 177 2.48 -5.31 -11.50
C LYS A 177 3.59 -6.34 -11.59
N ASN A 178 3.54 -7.36 -10.73
CA ASN A 178 4.51 -8.45 -10.79
C ASN A 178 4.36 -9.23 -12.13
N PRO A 179 5.44 -9.38 -12.92
CA PRO A 179 5.41 -10.17 -14.15
C PRO A 179 5.11 -11.65 -13.90
N ASN A 180 5.45 -12.15 -12.71
CA ASN A 180 4.95 -13.43 -12.22
C ASN A 180 3.56 -13.21 -11.63
N ASN A 181 2.51 -13.62 -12.34
CA ASN A 181 1.12 -13.48 -11.92
C ASN A 181 0.76 -14.20 -10.61
N LYS A 182 1.70 -14.96 -10.02
CA LYS A 182 1.57 -15.61 -8.70
C LYS A 182 2.28 -14.85 -7.59
N GLY A 183 3.14 -13.89 -7.95
CA GLY A 183 3.90 -13.08 -6.99
C GLY A 183 3.10 -11.90 -6.47
N ALA A 184 3.52 -11.37 -5.32
CA ALA A 184 2.95 -10.16 -4.76
C ALA A 184 3.16 -8.95 -5.68
N CYS A 185 2.15 -8.09 -5.76
CA CYS A 185 2.29 -6.76 -6.34
C CYS A 185 2.66 -5.76 -5.25
N VAL A 186 3.38 -4.74 -5.64
CA VAL A 186 3.76 -3.65 -4.75
C VAL A 186 2.96 -2.41 -5.12
N TYR A 187 2.40 -1.75 -4.13
CA TYR A 187 1.76 -0.45 -4.27
C TYR A 187 2.61 0.59 -3.55
N GLU A 188 2.95 1.70 -4.18
CA GLU A 188 3.77 2.77 -3.59
C GLU A 188 3.05 4.11 -3.66
N SER A 189 3.16 4.88 -2.59
CA SER A 189 2.68 6.26 -2.49
C SER A 189 3.57 7.07 -1.54
N ASP A 190 3.31 8.36 -1.40
CA ASP A 190 4.00 9.23 -0.43
C ASP A 190 3.79 8.78 1.03
N MET A 191 2.74 8.03 1.32
CA MET A 191 2.39 7.58 2.67
C MET A 191 3.06 6.27 3.07
N GLY A 192 3.57 5.50 2.11
CA GLY A 192 4.20 4.20 2.35
C GLY A 192 4.02 3.21 1.22
N ILE A 193 4.11 1.92 1.55
CA ILE A 193 4.10 0.83 0.59
C ILE A 193 3.04 -0.20 0.96
N GLY A 194 2.36 -0.76 -0.05
CA GLY A 194 1.43 -1.87 0.08
C GLY A 194 1.94 -3.13 -0.60
N LEU A 195 1.66 -4.29 -0.02
CA LEU A 195 1.81 -5.59 -0.69
C LEU A 195 0.43 -6.20 -0.89
N ILE A 196 0.16 -6.70 -2.09
CA ILE A 196 -1.11 -7.32 -2.43
C ILE A 196 -0.84 -8.64 -3.15
N LEU A 197 -1.30 -9.74 -2.56
CA LEU A 197 -1.24 -11.04 -3.22
C LEU A 197 -2.37 -11.14 -4.25
N PRO A 198 -2.07 -11.64 -5.47
CA PRO A 198 -3.09 -11.89 -6.47
C PRO A 198 -4.02 -13.02 -6.04
N VAL A 199 -5.22 -13.03 -6.58
CA VAL A 199 -6.17 -14.13 -6.47
C VAL A 199 -6.14 -14.96 -7.75
N PHE A 200 -6.49 -16.25 -7.64
CA PHE A 200 -6.50 -17.17 -8.78
C PHE A 200 -7.96 -17.49 -9.13
N PRO A 201 -8.55 -16.77 -10.10
CA PRO A 201 -9.90 -17.05 -10.56
C PRO A 201 -9.97 -18.44 -11.23
N ARG A 202 -11.15 -19.04 -11.21
CA ARG A 202 -11.41 -20.24 -12.00
C ARG A 202 -11.48 -19.88 -13.50
N LYS A 203 -11.23 -20.84 -14.38
CA LYS A 203 -11.26 -20.62 -15.84
C LYS A 203 -12.61 -20.11 -16.35
N GLU A 204 -13.67 -20.36 -15.62
CA GLU A 204 -15.07 -20.00 -15.96
C GLU A 204 -15.44 -18.58 -15.52
N ASP A 205 -14.57 -17.90 -14.73
CA ASP A 205 -14.85 -16.57 -14.24
C ASP A 205 -14.54 -15.53 -15.34
N ASP A 206 -15.59 -14.89 -15.88
CA ASP A 206 -15.46 -13.78 -16.84
C ASP A 206 -15.11 -12.48 -16.10
N ILE A 207 -13.83 -12.35 -15.76
CA ILE A 207 -13.29 -11.21 -15.03
C ILE A 207 -12.70 -10.20 -16.01
N LYS A 208 -13.27 -8.99 -16.02
CA LYS A 208 -12.84 -7.90 -16.89
C LYS A 208 -11.56 -7.21 -16.41
N GLN A 209 -10.92 -6.52 -17.35
CA GLN A 209 -9.75 -5.70 -17.07
C GLN A 209 -10.12 -4.44 -16.28
N TYR A 210 -9.20 -3.97 -15.43
CA TYR A 210 -9.34 -2.69 -14.72
C TYR A 210 -9.53 -1.52 -15.70
N SER A 211 -8.74 -1.51 -16.78
CA SER A 211 -8.81 -0.49 -17.84
C SER A 211 -10.19 -0.41 -18.50
N GLU A 212 -10.84 -1.56 -18.75
CA GLU A 212 -12.19 -1.59 -19.34
C GLU A 212 -13.21 -0.87 -18.44
N TYR A 213 -13.15 -1.08 -17.10
CA TYR A 213 -14.01 -0.37 -16.16
C TYR A 213 -13.72 1.12 -16.11
N VAL A 214 -12.45 1.51 -16.16
CA VAL A 214 -12.04 2.92 -16.20
C VAL A 214 -12.60 3.62 -17.44
N GLU A 215 -12.50 2.99 -18.61
CA GLU A 215 -13.07 3.49 -19.87
C GLU A 215 -14.59 3.60 -19.80
N MET A 216 -15.26 2.58 -19.29
CA MET A 216 -16.73 2.61 -19.10
C MET A 216 -17.19 3.74 -18.18
N ILE A 217 -16.42 4.03 -17.13
CA ILE A 217 -16.73 5.13 -16.20
C ILE A 217 -16.56 6.48 -16.90
N LYS A 218 -15.45 6.66 -17.64
CA LYS A 218 -15.18 7.91 -18.39
C LYS A 218 -16.21 8.17 -19.50
N ALA A 219 -16.72 7.13 -20.13
CA ALA A 219 -17.74 7.25 -21.19
C ALA A 219 -19.13 7.62 -20.65
N ASN A 220 -19.38 7.48 -19.33
CA ASN A 220 -20.66 7.78 -18.67
C ASN A 220 -20.62 9.08 -17.85
N LEU A 221 -19.53 9.84 -17.89
CA LEU A 221 -19.35 11.18 -17.33
C LEU A 221 -19.50 12.23 -18.42
#